data_2df6de3c4a8879bbe5fcfd57ebe3ac3c
#
_entry.id   2df6de3c4a8879bbe5fcfd57ebe3ac3c
#
_cell.length_a   1.000
_cell.length_b   1.000
_cell.length_c   1.000
_cell.angle_alpha   90.00
_cell.angle_beta   90.00
_cell.angle_gamma   90.00
#
_symmetry.space_group_name_H-M   'P 1'
#
loop_
_entity.id
_entity.type
_entity.pdbx_description
1 polymer ?
#
loop_
_entity_poly.entity_id
_entity_poly.type
_entity_poly.pdbx_seq_one_letter_code
_entity_poly.pdbx_strand_id
1 'polypeptide(L)'
;MKILTLMLASVIAAPVQAPRPFQPDPPISCPDCDAWNANREPRKLFGNSYYVGTAGLSAILITSDQGHILIDGGLPQSAAVINANIRKLGFRTEDVKFILNSHAHFDHAGGIAALQRASGATVVASSLGAEALQQGGPVAEDPQFNYGPNNGKYPVVKNVRVVADGDTVRHGPLAVTMHFTPGHTPGSTTWSWRSCEGSKCQVIVYADSLTAVSSPTFRFTGDGKRSSIVPSFRRSIATVGELPCDILISTHPTAAEGKTCRTYAADALKRLEQRVAQEK
;
A
#
# COMPACT_ATOMS: atom_id res chain seq x y z
N MET A 1 52.73 -3.27 52.29
CA MET A 1 52.28 -2.33 51.26
C MET A 1 51.71 -3.12 50.08
N LYS A 2 50.39 -3.17 49.91
CA LYS A 2 49.75 -3.84 48.75
C LYS A 2 49.41 -2.77 47.72
N ILE A 3 50.04 -2.85 46.54
CA ILE A 3 49.79 -1.93 45.42
C ILE A 3 48.53 -2.43 44.70
N LEU A 4 47.49 -1.62 44.70
CA LEU A 4 46.23 -1.88 44.02
C LEU A 4 46.35 -1.31 42.59
N THR A 5 46.51 -2.17 41.60
CA THR A 5 46.59 -1.77 40.19
C THR A 5 45.16 -1.55 39.65
N LEU A 6 44.80 -0.30 39.38
CA LEU A 6 43.54 0.08 38.78
C LEU A 6 43.62 -0.14 37.27
N MET A 7 42.89 -1.14 36.74
CA MET A 7 42.73 -1.31 35.28
C MET A 7 41.65 -0.35 34.78
N LEU A 8 42.07 0.64 33.98
CA LEU A 8 41.12 1.49 33.20
C LEU A 8 40.62 0.70 31.98
N ALA A 9 39.35 0.33 31.96
CA ALA A 9 38.71 -0.23 30.78
C ALA A 9 38.33 0.92 29.81
N SER A 10 39.01 0.99 28.68
CA SER A 10 38.69 1.94 27.61
C SER A 10 37.44 1.44 26.88
N VAL A 11 36.33 2.15 27.00
CA VAL A 11 35.11 1.92 26.21
C VAL A 11 35.34 2.53 24.81
N ILE A 12 35.60 1.68 23.82
CA ILE A 12 35.71 2.08 22.42
C ILE A 12 34.27 2.27 21.91
N ALA A 13 33.83 3.52 21.74
CA ALA A 13 32.58 3.83 21.08
C ALA A 13 32.67 3.41 19.61
N ALA A 14 31.76 2.52 19.18
CA ALA A 14 31.65 2.17 17.76
C ALA A 14 31.25 3.43 16.93
N PRO A 15 31.85 3.63 15.75
CA PRO A 15 31.54 4.76 14.91
C PRO A 15 30.07 4.71 14.51
N VAL A 16 29.32 5.80 14.75
CA VAL A 16 27.94 5.99 14.24
C VAL A 16 28.05 6.07 12.72
N GLN A 17 27.62 5.02 12.05
CA GLN A 17 27.63 4.97 10.59
C GLN A 17 26.64 6.01 10.04
N ALA A 18 27.08 6.89 9.16
CA ALA A 18 26.20 7.87 8.51
C ALA A 18 25.04 7.14 7.79
N PRO A 19 23.82 7.69 7.82
CA PRO A 19 22.68 7.09 7.14
C PRO A 19 23.00 6.88 5.66
N ARG A 20 22.77 5.68 5.14
CA ARG A 20 22.96 5.42 3.71
C ARG A 20 21.97 6.29 2.90
N PRO A 21 22.40 6.88 1.78
CA PRO A 21 21.49 7.61 0.90
C PRO A 21 20.35 6.70 0.44
N PHE A 22 19.13 7.24 0.36
CA PHE A 22 17.99 6.52 -0.20
C PHE A 22 18.25 6.18 -1.68
N GLN A 23 18.07 4.92 -2.05
CA GLN A 23 18.29 4.44 -3.42
C GLN A 23 16.97 3.93 -4.01
N PRO A 24 16.32 4.69 -4.90
CA PRO A 24 15.14 4.23 -5.62
C PRO A 24 15.53 3.15 -6.65
N ASP A 25 14.55 2.34 -7.05
CA ASP A 25 14.70 1.44 -8.18
C ASP A 25 14.53 2.22 -9.51
N PRO A 26 14.98 1.65 -10.65
CA PRO A 26 14.82 2.27 -11.96
C PRO A 26 13.36 2.62 -12.27
N PRO A 27 13.08 3.78 -12.89
CA PRO A 27 11.73 4.21 -13.18
C PRO A 27 11.05 3.34 -14.24
N ILE A 28 9.72 3.24 -14.13
CA ILE A 28 8.84 2.68 -15.16
C ILE A 28 8.22 3.84 -15.94
N SER A 29 8.13 3.71 -17.26
CA SER A 29 7.43 4.67 -18.14
C SER A 29 6.08 4.10 -18.57
N CYS A 30 5.03 4.91 -18.47
CA CYS A 30 3.68 4.62 -18.95
C CYS A 30 2.97 5.93 -19.30
N PRO A 31 1.83 5.90 -20.04
CA PRO A 31 1.13 7.12 -20.43
C PRO A 31 0.79 8.06 -19.28
N ASP A 32 0.39 7.51 -18.13
CA ASP A 32 -0.04 8.27 -16.96
C ASP A 32 1.06 8.43 -15.88
N CYS A 33 2.23 7.79 -16.05
CA CYS A 33 3.26 7.70 -15.02
C CYS A 33 3.75 9.08 -14.55
N ASP A 34 3.92 10.05 -15.44
CA ASP A 34 4.38 11.39 -15.07
C ASP A 34 3.32 12.14 -14.25
N ALA A 35 2.05 12.07 -14.67
CA ALA A 35 0.93 12.66 -13.93
C ALA A 35 0.73 11.97 -12.59
N TRP A 36 0.81 10.66 -12.53
CA TRP A 36 0.71 9.90 -11.30
C TRP A 36 1.84 10.21 -10.34
N ASN A 37 3.07 10.36 -10.85
CA ASN A 37 4.25 10.62 -10.03
C ASN A 37 4.51 12.11 -9.75
N ALA A 38 3.65 13.01 -10.23
CA ALA A 38 3.80 14.43 -9.97
C ALA A 38 3.84 14.71 -8.44
N ASN A 39 4.66 15.68 -8.05
CA ASN A 39 4.83 16.04 -6.65
C ASN A 39 3.51 16.50 -6.03
N ARG A 40 3.26 16.04 -4.82
CA ARG A 40 2.18 16.51 -3.96
C ARG A 40 2.73 16.81 -2.59
N GLU A 41 2.33 17.96 -2.03
CA GLU A 41 2.69 18.31 -0.65
C GLU A 41 2.13 17.26 0.31
N PRO A 42 2.99 16.70 1.20
CA PRO A 42 2.52 15.80 2.24
C PRO A 42 1.69 16.58 3.25
N ARG A 43 0.68 15.95 3.80
CA ARG A 43 -0.24 16.60 4.73
C ARG A 43 -0.77 15.65 5.78
N LYS A 44 -1.08 16.20 6.93
CA LYS A 44 -1.84 15.48 7.96
C LYS A 44 -3.26 15.23 7.46
N LEU A 45 -3.76 14.02 7.66
CA LEU A 45 -5.14 13.65 7.40
C LEU A 45 -5.99 13.81 8.67
N PHE A 46 -5.66 13.04 9.70
CA PHE A 46 -6.25 13.12 11.02
C PHE A 46 -5.39 12.36 12.03
N GLY A 47 -5.32 12.86 13.27
CA GLY A 47 -4.57 12.21 14.35
C GLY A 47 -3.10 12.00 13.97
N ASN A 48 -2.70 10.76 13.93
CA ASN A 48 -1.35 10.30 13.60
C ASN A 48 -1.23 9.77 12.16
N SER A 49 -2.13 10.12 11.27
CA SER A 49 -2.19 9.63 9.90
C SER A 49 -1.89 10.74 8.90
N TYR A 50 -0.98 10.47 7.95
CA TYR A 50 -0.45 11.45 7.01
C TYR A 50 -0.48 10.91 5.58
N TYR A 51 -0.87 11.75 4.62
CA TYR A 51 -0.68 11.50 3.20
C TYR A 51 0.77 11.80 2.84
N VAL A 52 1.47 10.83 2.29
CA VAL A 52 2.87 10.95 1.87
C VAL A 52 3.10 10.52 0.42
N GLY A 53 2.03 10.16 -0.31
CA GLY A 53 2.06 9.76 -1.71
C GLY A 53 2.31 10.91 -2.68
N THR A 54 2.09 10.63 -3.94
CA THR A 54 2.22 11.57 -5.07
C THR A 54 0.85 12.15 -5.47
N ALA A 55 0.79 12.93 -6.53
CA ALA A 55 -0.48 13.54 -6.97
C ALA A 55 -1.51 12.51 -7.42
N GLY A 56 -1.09 11.44 -8.08
CA GLY A 56 -1.97 10.42 -8.63
C GLY A 56 -1.99 9.09 -7.88
N LEU A 57 -1.04 8.85 -6.96
CA LEU A 57 -0.90 7.58 -6.23
C LEU A 57 -0.81 7.84 -4.73
N SER A 58 -1.71 7.20 -3.99
CA SER A 58 -1.74 7.35 -2.54
C SER A 58 -0.67 6.50 -1.86
N ALA A 59 -0.05 7.08 -0.83
CA ALA A 59 0.68 6.36 0.20
C ALA A 59 0.38 7.03 1.54
N ILE A 60 0.19 6.24 2.59
CA ILE A 60 -0.23 6.74 3.90
C ILE A 60 0.77 6.31 4.96
N LEU A 61 1.25 7.27 5.75
CA LEU A 61 2.07 7.02 6.92
C LEU A 61 1.23 7.14 8.18
N ILE A 62 1.23 6.09 9.00
CA ILE A 62 0.58 6.04 10.32
C ILE A 62 1.70 5.99 11.35
N THR A 63 1.75 6.99 12.25
CA THR A 63 2.93 7.23 13.09
C THR A 63 2.70 6.91 14.55
N SER A 64 3.76 6.49 15.24
CA SER A 64 3.87 6.44 16.70
C SER A 64 5.32 6.69 17.12
N ASP A 65 5.55 6.87 18.41
CA ASP A 65 6.86 6.97 19.04
C ASP A 65 7.66 5.65 19.02
N GLN A 66 7.00 4.52 18.79
CA GLN A 66 7.60 3.19 18.72
C GLN A 66 7.94 2.76 17.28
N GLY A 67 7.53 3.53 16.27
CA GLY A 67 7.71 3.26 14.85
C GLY A 67 6.42 3.45 14.05
N HIS A 68 6.51 3.28 12.74
CA HIS A 68 5.47 3.66 11.79
C HIS A 68 4.98 2.48 10.96
N ILE A 69 3.76 2.62 10.41
CA ILE A 69 3.21 1.76 9.38
C ILE A 69 3.02 2.63 8.12
N LEU A 70 3.50 2.14 6.97
CA LEU A 70 3.28 2.74 5.66
C LEU A 70 2.30 1.89 4.87
N ILE A 71 1.41 2.48 4.10
CA ILE A 71 0.53 1.78 3.15
C ILE A 71 0.91 2.21 1.75
N ASP A 72 1.23 1.24 0.89
CA ASP A 72 1.67 1.34 -0.50
C ASP A 72 2.98 2.10 -0.75
N GLY A 73 3.52 1.94 -1.96
CA GLY A 73 4.80 2.49 -2.38
C GLY A 73 4.77 3.26 -3.69
N GLY A 74 3.62 3.31 -4.37
CA GLY A 74 3.51 3.95 -5.68
C GLY A 74 4.34 3.24 -6.77
N LEU A 75 4.70 3.97 -7.81
CA LEU A 75 5.65 3.55 -8.84
C LEU A 75 7.07 3.34 -8.25
N PRO A 76 7.98 2.63 -8.93
CA PRO A 76 9.38 2.54 -8.46
C PRO A 76 10.00 3.91 -8.20
N GLN A 77 9.78 4.89 -9.07
CA GLN A 77 10.25 6.27 -8.91
C GLN A 77 9.51 7.05 -7.82
N SER A 78 8.27 6.67 -7.47
CA SER A 78 7.51 7.32 -6.38
C SER A 78 8.15 7.10 -5.01
N ALA A 79 8.93 6.05 -4.83
CA ALA A 79 9.61 5.76 -3.56
C ALA A 79 10.49 6.91 -3.08
N ALA A 80 11.18 7.62 -4.01
CA ALA A 80 11.99 8.79 -3.68
C ALA A 80 11.14 9.96 -3.19
N VAL A 81 9.99 10.20 -3.83
CA VAL A 81 9.03 11.25 -3.42
C VAL A 81 8.42 10.92 -2.06
N ILE A 82 7.99 9.66 -1.84
CA ILE A 82 7.44 9.20 -0.55
C ILE A 82 8.47 9.37 0.57
N ASN A 83 9.73 8.95 0.35
CA ASN A 83 10.80 9.14 1.32
C ASN A 83 11.03 10.64 1.64
N ALA A 84 11.04 11.51 0.63
CA ALA A 84 11.18 12.95 0.80
C ALA A 84 9.99 13.55 1.58
N ASN A 85 8.76 13.12 1.28
CA ASN A 85 7.55 13.55 1.95
C ASN A 85 7.51 13.13 3.43
N ILE A 86 7.94 11.91 3.75
CA ILE A 86 8.08 11.42 5.12
C ILE A 86 9.06 12.32 5.89
N ARG A 87 10.22 12.64 5.31
CA ARG A 87 11.24 13.51 5.93
C ARG A 87 10.75 14.95 6.07
N LYS A 88 10.00 15.48 5.10
CA LYS A 88 9.41 16.84 5.15
C LYS A 88 8.42 17.00 6.32
N LEU A 89 7.75 15.94 6.72
CA LEU A 89 6.88 15.89 7.91
C LEU A 89 7.64 15.71 9.23
N GLY A 90 8.99 15.59 9.19
CA GLY A 90 9.84 15.38 10.36
C GLY A 90 9.98 13.92 10.79
N PHE A 91 9.47 12.97 10.01
CA PHE A 91 9.60 11.54 10.27
C PHE A 91 10.78 10.93 9.48
N ARG A 92 11.08 9.67 9.74
CA ARG A 92 12.16 8.95 9.08
C ARG A 92 11.64 7.65 8.47
N THR A 93 12.04 7.36 7.24
CA THR A 93 11.69 6.10 6.56
C THR A 93 12.26 4.89 7.32
N GLU A 94 13.40 5.05 7.98
CA GLU A 94 14.05 4.02 8.80
C GLU A 94 13.23 3.60 10.03
N ASP A 95 12.26 4.44 10.43
CA ASP A 95 11.36 4.14 11.56
C ASP A 95 10.08 3.42 11.12
N VAL A 96 9.88 3.20 9.81
CA VAL A 96 8.80 2.35 9.28
C VAL A 96 9.10 0.88 9.61
N LYS A 97 8.16 0.21 10.28
CA LYS A 97 8.29 -1.19 10.72
C LYS A 97 7.47 -2.15 9.87
N PHE A 98 6.36 -1.67 9.32
CA PHE A 98 5.53 -2.43 8.38
C PHE A 98 5.20 -1.59 7.16
N ILE A 99 5.21 -2.24 5.99
CA ILE A 99 4.66 -1.70 4.75
C ILE A 99 3.51 -2.60 4.34
N LEU A 100 2.30 -2.06 4.31
CA LEU A 100 1.09 -2.78 3.91
C LEU A 100 0.84 -2.52 2.42
N ASN A 101 0.48 -3.55 1.68
CA ASN A 101 0.14 -3.40 0.27
C ASN A 101 -1.37 -3.51 0.07
N SER A 102 -1.97 -2.63 -0.73
CA SER A 102 -3.36 -2.71 -1.14
C SER A 102 -3.55 -3.75 -2.23
N HIS A 103 -2.82 -3.62 -3.32
CA HIS A 103 -2.71 -4.62 -4.38
C HIS A 103 -1.37 -4.52 -5.11
N ALA A 104 -1.01 -5.60 -5.77
CA ALA A 104 0.35 -5.81 -6.26
C ALA A 104 0.50 -5.44 -7.75
N HIS A 105 -0.03 -4.27 -8.18
CA HIS A 105 0.29 -3.67 -9.47
C HIS A 105 1.47 -2.69 -9.35
N PHE A 106 2.13 -2.44 -10.49
CA PHE A 106 3.37 -1.67 -10.57
C PHE A 106 3.26 -0.23 -10.04
N ASP A 107 2.05 0.34 -10.08
CA ASP A 107 1.77 1.70 -9.66
C ASP A 107 1.44 1.82 -8.15
N HIS A 108 1.31 0.71 -7.43
CA HIS A 108 1.12 0.67 -5.96
C HIS A 108 2.22 -0.09 -5.26
N ALA A 109 2.73 -1.15 -5.88
CA ALA A 109 3.78 -2.00 -5.33
C ALA A 109 5.19 -1.63 -5.79
N GLY A 110 5.32 -0.85 -6.87
CA GLY A 110 6.59 -0.59 -7.54
C GLY A 110 7.69 -0.01 -6.65
N GLY A 111 7.34 0.89 -5.74
CA GLY A 111 8.27 1.54 -4.82
C GLY A 111 8.53 0.77 -3.52
N ILE A 112 7.76 -0.30 -3.24
CA ILE A 112 7.84 -1.03 -1.96
C ILE A 112 9.23 -1.62 -1.72
N ALA A 113 9.87 -2.19 -2.75
CA ALA A 113 11.20 -2.79 -2.61
C ALA A 113 12.26 -1.79 -2.14
N ALA A 114 12.27 -0.57 -2.71
CA ALA A 114 13.19 0.50 -2.29
C ALA A 114 12.90 0.99 -0.87
N LEU A 115 11.61 1.17 -0.52
CA LEU A 115 11.17 1.56 0.81
C LEU A 115 11.49 0.48 1.85
N GLN A 116 11.32 -0.80 1.51
CA GLN A 116 11.71 -1.93 2.35
C GLN A 116 13.22 -1.94 2.62
N ARG A 117 14.05 -1.73 1.59
CA ARG A 117 15.53 -1.67 1.77
C ARG A 117 15.95 -0.52 2.67
N ALA A 118 15.26 0.63 2.57
CA ALA A 118 15.59 1.80 3.37
C ALA A 118 15.17 1.67 4.84
N SER A 119 14.03 1.01 5.10
CA SER A 119 13.44 0.90 6.43
C SER A 119 13.80 -0.40 7.17
N GLY A 120 14.06 -1.48 6.43
CA GLY A 120 14.11 -2.83 6.98
C GLY A 120 12.72 -3.36 7.38
N ALA A 121 11.65 -2.73 6.92
CA ALA A 121 10.28 -3.06 7.29
C ALA A 121 9.86 -4.47 6.81
N THR A 122 8.99 -5.10 7.58
CA THR A 122 8.24 -6.28 7.13
C THR A 122 7.12 -5.82 6.18
N VAL A 123 7.11 -6.34 4.95
CA VAL A 123 6.01 -6.11 4.02
C VAL A 123 4.87 -7.08 4.33
N VAL A 124 3.63 -6.60 4.26
CA VAL A 124 2.43 -7.38 4.61
C VAL A 124 1.44 -7.33 3.46
N ALA A 125 0.90 -8.47 3.06
CA ALA A 125 -0.09 -8.60 1.99
C ALA A 125 -0.98 -9.83 2.21
N SER A 126 -2.05 -9.97 1.41
CA SER A 126 -2.80 -11.22 1.28
C SER A 126 -1.93 -12.31 0.63
N SER A 127 -2.40 -13.56 0.61
CA SER A 127 -1.63 -14.67 0.03
C SER A 127 -1.24 -14.42 -1.43
N LEU A 128 -2.19 -14.10 -2.31
CA LEU A 128 -1.91 -13.84 -3.73
C LEU A 128 -1.22 -12.49 -3.96
N GLY A 129 -1.45 -11.51 -3.08
CA GLY A 129 -0.66 -10.26 -3.06
C GLY A 129 0.81 -10.53 -2.72
N ALA A 130 1.09 -11.39 -1.75
CA ALA A 130 2.45 -11.78 -1.38
C ALA A 130 3.17 -12.53 -2.51
N GLU A 131 2.48 -13.44 -3.20
CA GLU A 131 3.01 -14.15 -4.38
C GLU A 131 3.38 -13.15 -5.48
N ALA A 132 2.46 -12.23 -5.83
CA ALA A 132 2.71 -11.20 -6.83
C ALA A 132 3.88 -10.27 -6.47
N LEU A 133 3.98 -9.84 -5.20
CA LEU A 133 5.09 -9.03 -4.69
C LEU A 133 6.43 -9.76 -4.79
N GLN A 134 6.45 -11.06 -4.44
CA GLN A 134 7.67 -11.87 -4.43
C GLN A 134 8.14 -12.27 -5.83
N GLN A 135 7.25 -12.36 -6.83
CA GLN A 135 7.64 -12.57 -8.23
C GLN A 135 7.87 -11.25 -8.99
N GLY A 136 7.52 -10.10 -8.40
CA GLY A 136 7.68 -8.78 -9.01
C GLY A 136 6.75 -8.56 -10.20
N GLY A 137 5.47 -8.93 -10.07
CA GLY A 137 4.47 -8.73 -11.10
C GLY A 137 3.18 -9.51 -10.84
N PRO A 138 2.12 -9.29 -11.65
CA PRO A 138 0.82 -9.91 -11.47
C PRO A 138 0.89 -11.43 -11.55
N VAL A 139 0.09 -12.13 -10.73
CA VAL A 139 -0.12 -13.59 -10.81
C VAL A 139 -0.99 -13.93 -12.03
N ALA A 140 -1.01 -15.21 -12.44
CA ALA A 140 -1.71 -15.65 -13.66
C ALA A 140 -3.24 -15.41 -13.61
N GLU A 141 -3.82 -15.38 -12.42
CA GLU A 141 -5.24 -15.13 -12.17
C GLU A 141 -5.61 -13.65 -12.23
N ASP A 142 -4.61 -12.75 -12.31
CA ASP A 142 -4.84 -11.30 -12.32
C ASP A 142 -5.53 -10.87 -13.62
N PRO A 143 -6.60 -10.07 -13.56
CA PRO A 143 -7.23 -9.49 -14.75
C PRO A 143 -6.25 -8.72 -15.66
N GLN A 144 -5.17 -8.17 -15.10
CA GLN A 144 -4.15 -7.44 -15.82
C GLN A 144 -2.85 -8.26 -16.02
N PHE A 145 -2.91 -9.58 -15.94
CA PHE A 145 -1.75 -10.43 -16.20
C PHE A 145 -1.15 -10.17 -17.59
N ASN A 146 0.16 -9.95 -17.64
CA ASN A 146 0.91 -9.59 -18.85
C ASN A 146 0.36 -8.33 -19.57
N TYR A 147 -0.27 -7.40 -18.85
CA TYR A 147 -0.81 -6.16 -19.37
C TYR A 147 -0.13 -4.95 -18.71
N GLY A 148 -0.11 -3.81 -19.45
CA GLY A 148 0.53 -2.59 -18.96
C GLY A 148 2.03 -2.53 -19.25
N PRO A 149 2.73 -1.49 -18.72
CA PRO A 149 4.14 -1.26 -18.96
C PRO A 149 4.96 -2.44 -18.43
N ASN A 150 5.98 -2.85 -19.21
CA ASN A 150 6.86 -3.96 -18.85
C ASN A 150 6.09 -5.24 -18.44
N ASN A 151 4.94 -5.52 -19.08
CA ASN A 151 4.03 -6.62 -18.71
C ASN A 151 3.62 -6.63 -17.22
N GLY A 152 3.45 -5.46 -16.63
CA GLY A 152 3.11 -5.28 -15.22
C GLY A 152 4.26 -5.56 -14.23
N LYS A 153 5.51 -5.76 -14.71
CA LYS A 153 6.66 -6.08 -13.85
C LYS A 153 7.18 -4.87 -13.09
N TYR A 154 7.60 -5.11 -11.85
CA TYR A 154 8.20 -4.14 -10.94
C TYR A 154 9.26 -4.83 -10.04
N PRO A 155 10.05 -4.07 -9.25
CA PRO A 155 11.09 -4.63 -8.39
C PRO A 155 10.53 -5.63 -7.36
N VAL A 156 11.18 -6.79 -7.26
CA VAL A 156 10.82 -7.89 -6.36
C VAL A 156 10.87 -7.46 -4.90
N VAL A 157 9.83 -7.75 -4.15
CA VAL A 157 9.75 -7.55 -2.70
C VAL A 157 10.09 -8.84 -1.97
N LYS A 158 10.97 -8.77 -0.97
CA LYS A 158 11.42 -9.94 -0.21
C LYS A 158 10.71 -10.01 1.15
N ASN A 159 10.63 -11.22 1.71
CA ASN A 159 10.15 -11.45 3.09
C ASN A 159 8.75 -10.81 3.33
N VAL A 160 7.77 -11.20 2.52
CA VAL A 160 6.40 -10.75 2.67
C VAL A 160 5.68 -11.63 3.69
N ARG A 161 5.13 -11.01 4.73
CA ARG A 161 4.25 -11.66 5.71
C ARG A 161 2.83 -11.73 5.14
N VAL A 162 2.29 -12.93 5.10
CA VAL A 162 0.89 -13.16 4.68
C VAL A 162 -0.04 -12.92 5.87
N VAL A 163 -1.17 -12.26 5.61
CA VAL A 163 -2.29 -12.06 6.54
C VAL A 163 -3.62 -12.43 5.87
N ALA A 164 -4.59 -12.81 6.69
CA ALA A 164 -5.93 -13.21 6.25
C ALA A 164 -6.96 -12.10 6.53
N ASP A 165 -8.16 -12.26 5.96
CA ASP A 165 -9.29 -11.35 6.17
C ASP A 165 -9.61 -11.19 7.67
N GLY A 166 -9.75 -9.96 8.13
CA GLY A 166 -9.98 -9.62 9.53
C GLY A 166 -8.72 -9.55 10.40
N ASP A 167 -7.55 -9.99 9.90
CA ASP A 167 -6.30 -9.86 10.65
C ASP A 167 -5.94 -8.40 10.90
N THR A 168 -5.35 -8.14 12.08
CA THR A 168 -4.88 -6.82 12.45
C THR A 168 -3.36 -6.81 12.58
N VAL A 169 -2.70 -5.96 11.79
CA VAL A 169 -1.27 -5.67 11.92
C VAL A 169 -1.09 -4.68 13.07
N ARG A 170 -0.30 -5.08 14.08
CA ARG A 170 -0.05 -4.27 15.29
C ARG A 170 1.42 -3.90 15.40
N HIS A 171 1.68 -2.64 15.79
CA HIS A 171 3.00 -2.17 16.19
C HIS A 171 2.88 -1.09 17.25
N GLY A 172 3.31 -1.38 18.48
CA GLY A 172 3.05 -0.48 19.61
C GLY A 172 1.56 -0.14 19.72
N PRO A 173 1.18 1.14 19.75
CA PRO A 173 -0.21 1.57 19.81
C PRO A 173 -0.95 1.47 18.45
N LEU A 174 -0.24 1.21 17.37
CA LEU A 174 -0.83 1.14 16.04
C LEU A 174 -1.52 -0.19 15.80
N ALA A 175 -2.71 -0.15 15.20
CA ALA A 175 -3.49 -1.31 14.83
C ALA A 175 -4.23 -1.03 13.51
N VAL A 176 -3.90 -1.79 12.45
CA VAL A 176 -4.48 -1.64 11.12
C VAL A 176 -5.07 -2.98 10.70
N THR A 177 -6.36 -3.01 10.40
CA THR A 177 -7.11 -4.23 10.07
C THR A 177 -7.20 -4.41 8.55
N MET A 178 -6.93 -5.62 8.10
CA MET A 178 -7.05 -6.04 6.72
C MET A 178 -8.49 -6.47 6.42
N HIS A 179 -9.01 -6.04 5.28
CA HIS A 179 -10.24 -6.54 4.67
C HIS A 179 -9.90 -7.10 3.31
N PHE A 180 -10.15 -8.39 3.08
CA PHE A 180 -9.88 -9.02 1.80
C PHE A 180 -10.92 -8.59 0.77
N THR A 181 -10.50 -7.87 -0.26
CA THR A 181 -11.37 -7.24 -1.26
C THR A 181 -10.96 -7.61 -2.70
N PRO A 182 -10.91 -8.92 -3.07
CA PRO A 182 -10.48 -9.36 -4.39
C PRO A 182 -11.45 -8.92 -5.48
N GLY A 183 -10.89 -8.61 -6.67
CA GLY A 183 -11.67 -8.22 -7.84
C GLY A 183 -10.85 -7.42 -8.85
N HIS A 184 -10.25 -6.33 -8.42
CA HIS A 184 -9.28 -5.58 -9.23
C HIS A 184 -8.00 -6.39 -9.44
N THR A 185 -7.50 -7.00 -8.37
CA THR A 185 -6.56 -8.13 -8.40
C THR A 185 -7.10 -9.27 -7.54
N PRO A 186 -6.61 -10.50 -7.71
CA PRO A 186 -7.01 -11.61 -6.86
C PRO A 186 -6.49 -11.48 -5.42
N GLY A 187 -5.44 -10.66 -5.21
CA GLY A 187 -4.82 -10.39 -3.92
C GLY A 187 -5.22 -9.06 -3.26
N SER A 188 -6.17 -8.34 -3.80
CA SER A 188 -6.60 -7.01 -3.35
C SER A 188 -7.04 -6.96 -1.90
N THR A 189 -6.64 -5.90 -1.20
CA THR A 189 -6.93 -5.66 0.22
C THR A 189 -7.27 -4.20 0.49
N THR A 190 -8.30 -3.97 1.29
CA THR A 190 -8.64 -2.69 1.88
C THR A 190 -8.13 -2.67 3.33
N TRP A 191 -7.66 -1.54 3.80
CA TRP A 191 -7.12 -1.39 5.15
C TRP A 191 -7.93 -0.37 5.94
N SER A 192 -8.22 -0.64 7.21
CA SER A 192 -8.91 0.30 8.09
C SER A 192 -8.21 0.42 9.43
N TRP A 193 -8.28 1.61 10.03
CA TRP A 193 -7.73 1.87 11.36
C TRP A 193 -8.45 3.03 12.02
N ARG A 194 -8.33 3.07 13.34
CA ARG A 194 -8.80 4.18 14.15
C ARG A 194 -7.64 5.15 14.41
N SER A 195 -7.85 6.43 14.13
CA SER A 195 -6.92 7.50 14.43
C SER A 195 -7.57 8.52 15.35
N CYS A 196 -6.84 9.08 16.32
CA CYS A 196 -7.41 9.95 17.36
C CYS A 196 -6.63 11.25 17.53
N GLU A 197 -7.35 12.33 17.87
CA GLU A 197 -6.84 13.60 18.38
C GLU A 197 -7.51 13.89 19.72
N GLY A 198 -6.78 13.70 20.81
CA GLY A 198 -7.38 13.72 22.15
C GLY A 198 -8.50 12.68 22.26
N SER A 199 -9.71 13.14 22.65
CA SER A 199 -10.90 12.28 22.76
C SER A 199 -11.64 12.05 21.44
N LYS A 200 -11.36 12.82 20.41
CA LYS A 200 -11.98 12.67 19.08
C LYS A 200 -11.25 11.60 18.29
N CYS A 201 -11.96 10.57 17.87
CA CYS A 201 -11.43 9.51 17.03
C CYS A 201 -12.22 9.38 15.73
N GLN A 202 -11.55 8.98 14.66
CA GLN A 202 -12.13 8.71 13.36
C GLN A 202 -11.64 7.36 12.84
N VAL A 203 -12.50 6.65 12.12
CA VAL A 203 -12.14 5.46 11.36
C VAL A 203 -11.73 5.89 9.96
N ILE A 204 -10.50 5.57 9.59
CA ILE A 204 -9.94 5.83 8.28
C ILE A 204 -9.92 4.53 7.50
N VAL A 205 -10.40 4.58 6.26
CA VAL A 205 -10.39 3.46 5.32
C VAL A 205 -9.50 3.81 4.13
N TYR A 206 -8.48 3.00 3.90
CA TYR A 206 -7.71 2.99 2.67
C TYR A 206 -8.30 1.90 1.78
N ALA A 207 -9.24 2.30 0.92
CA ALA A 207 -9.92 1.39 0.02
C ALA A 207 -9.02 1.04 -1.17
N ASP A 208 -8.99 -0.24 -1.50
CA ASP A 208 -8.36 -0.70 -2.73
C ASP A 208 -9.07 -0.18 -3.98
N SER A 209 -8.42 -0.31 -5.14
CA SER A 209 -9.04 -0.07 -6.43
C SER A 209 -10.23 -1.01 -6.63
N LEU A 210 -11.44 -0.45 -6.76
CA LEU A 210 -12.64 -1.21 -7.07
C LEU A 210 -13.02 -1.02 -8.56
N THR A 211 -12.03 -1.14 -9.45
CA THR A 211 -12.20 -0.90 -10.90
C THR A 211 -12.05 -2.20 -11.68
N ALA A 212 -12.99 -2.46 -12.61
CA ALA A 212 -12.97 -3.63 -13.48
C ALA A 212 -12.09 -3.39 -14.73
N VAL A 213 -10.81 -3.05 -14.51
CA VAL A 213 -9.78 -2.91 -15.55
C VAL A 213 -9.12 -4.27 -15.78
N SER A 214 -8.89 -4.62 -17.05
CA SER A 214 -8.26 -5.90 -17.41
C SER A 214 -7.52 -5.81 -18.73
N SER A 215 -6.71 -6.83 -19.02
CA SER A 215 -6.23 -7.08 -20.38
C SER A 215 -7.42 -7.30 -21.33
N PRO A 216 -7.24 -7.06 -22.64
CA PRO A 216 -8.32 -7.22 -23.62
C PRO A 216 -8.91 -8.63 -23.70
N THR A 217 -8.15 -9.64 -23.30
CA THR A 217 -8.55 -11.05 -23.36
C THR A 217 -9.18 -11.59 -22.09
N PHE A 218 -9.16 -10.81 -21.00
CA PHE A 218 -9.76 -11.24 -19.73
C PHE A 218 -11.23 -10.88 -19.65
N ARG A 219 -12.06 -11.81 -19.18
CA ARG A 219 -13.50 -11.62 -18.95
C ARG A 219 -13.81 -11.82 -17.47
N PHE A 220 -14.41 -10.83 -16.85
CA PHE A 220 -14.90 -10.90 -15.46
C PHE A 220 -16.03 -11.92 -15.30
N THR A 221 -16.82 -12.11 -16.35
CA THR A 221 -17.90 -13.10 -16.40
C THR A 221 -17.41 -14.54 -16.58
N GLY A 222 -16.12 -14.74 -16.81
CA GLY A 222 -15.52 -16.03 -17.13
C GLY A 222 -15.50 -16.32 -18.64
N ASP A 223 -14.72 -17.33 -19.06
CA ASP A 223 -14.48 -17.65 -20.47
C ASP A 223 -14.50 -19.16 -20.78
N GLY A 224 -15.14 -19.97 -19.92
CA GLY A 224 -15.17 -21.42 -20.02
C GLY A 224 -13.91 -22.12 -19.48
N LYS A 225 -12.77 -21.44 -19.41
CA LYS A 225 -11.54 -21.90 -18.75
C LYS A 225 -11.41 -21.36 -17.35
N ARG A 226 -11.88 -20.12 -17.12
CA ARG A 226 -11.88 -19.42 -15.84
C ARG A 226 -13.31 -19.20 -15.37
N SER A 227 -13.57 -19.45 -14.10
CA SER A 227 -14.85 -19.11 -13.47
C SER A 227 -15.03 -17.61 -13.39
N SER A 228 -16.30 -17.15 -13.35
CA SER A 228 -16.63 -15.75 -13.13
C SER A 228 -16.11 -15.25 -11.78
N ILE A 229 -15.43 -14.11 -11.77
CA ILE A 229 -15.02 -13.42 -10.53
C ILE A 229 -16.02 -12.33 -10.12
N VAL A 230 -17.05 -12.07 -10.90
CA VAL A 230 -18.09 -11.05 -10.61
C VAL A 230 -18.73 -11.25 -9.23
N PRO A 231 -19.09 -12.47 -8.77
CA PRO A 231 -19.68 -12.66 -7.45
C PRO A 231 -18.73 -12.24 -6.30
N SER A 232 -17.43 -12.54 -6.39
CA SER A 232 -16.46 -12.14 -5.37
C SER A 232 -16.21 -10.64 -5.42
N PHE A 233 -16.11 -10.05 -6.60
CA PHE A 233 -15.92 -8.61 -6.74
C PHE A 233 -17.11 -7.80 -6.20
N ARG A 234 -18.35 -8.25 -6.44
CA ARG A 234 -19.55 -7.64 -5.82
C ARG A 234 -19.50 -7.70 -4.29
N ARG A 235 -19.06 -8.82 -3.71
CA ARG A 235 -18.86 -8.92 -2.24
C ARG A 235 -17.82 -7.93 -1.75
N SER A 236 -16.68 -7.81 -2.43
CA SER A 236 -15.62 -6.84 -2.10
C SER A 236 -16.13 -5.40 -2.10
N ILE A 237 -16.91 -5.04 -3.12
CA ILE A 237 -17.54 -3.73 -3.23
C ILE A 237 -18.51 -3.49 -2.06
N ALA A 238 -19.36 -4.49 -1.73
CA ALA A 238 -20.29 -4.40 -0.61
C ALA A 238 -19.51 -4.25 0.73
N THR A 239 -18.48 -5.06 0.95
CA THR A 239 -17.59 -4.96 2.13
C THR A 239 -17.10 -3.53 2.33
N VAL A 240 -16.52 -2.90 1.30
CA VAL A 240 -16.02 -1.52 1.41
C VAL A 240 -17.15 -0.53 1.72
N GLY A 241 -18.33 -0.71 1.11
CA GLY A 241 -19.50 0.16 1.31
C GLY A 241 -20.10 0.08 2.73
N GLU A 242 -19.88 -1.02 3.44
CA GLU A 242 -20.42 -1.31 4.76
C GLU A 242 -19.44 -1.01 5.90
N LEU A 243 -18.15 -0.78 5.61
CA LEU A 243 -17.16 -0.44 6.63
C LEU A 243 -17.54 0.85 7.37
N PRO A 244 -17.34 0.92 8.70
CA PRO A 244 -17.26 2.18 9.40
C PRO A 244 -16.19 3.06 8.74
N CYS A 245 -16.56 4.28 8.30
CA CYS A 245 -15.70 5.08 7.43
C CYS A 245 -16.00 6.57 7.61
N ASP A 246 -15.20 7.22 8.45
CA ASP A 246 -15.25 8.68 8.63
C ASP A 246 -14.40 9.39 7.57
N ILE A 247 -13.26 8.79 7.18
CA ILE A 247 -12.35 9.28 6.15
C ILE A 247 -12.08 8.15 5.16
N LEU A 248 -12.40 8.40 3.90
CA LEU A 248 -12.05 7.52 2.78
C LEU A 248 -10.80 8.02 2.08
N ILE A 249 -9.89 7.10 1.79
CA ILE A 249 -8.76 7.27 0.89
C ILE A 249 -8.81 6.09 -0.08
N SER A 250 -8.52 6.32 -1.35
CA SER A 250 -8.33 5.23 -2.32
C SER A 250 -6.92 5.25 -2.87
N THR A 251 -6.49 4.15 -3.45
CA THR A 251 -5.18 3.96 -4.08
C THR A 251 -4.85 5.04 -5.11
N HIS A 252 -5.86 5.49 -5.90
CA HIS A 252 -5.81 6.70 -6.71
C HIS A 252 -6.65 7.79 -6.03
N PRO A 253 -6.05 8.89 -5.51
CA PRO A 253 -6.74 9.82 -4.61
C PRO A 253 -7.98 10.47 -5.24
N THR A 254 -7.98 10.74 -6.53
CA THR A 254 -9.12 11.34 -7.26
C THR A 254 -10.36 10.44 -7.28
N ALA A 255 -10.19 9.12 -7.16
CA ALA A 255 -11.32 8.18 -7.16
C ALA A 255 -12.16 8.27 -5.88
N ALA A 256 -11.56 8.73 -4.76
CA ALA A 256 -12.23 8.91 -3.47
C ALA A 256 -12.67 10.36 -3.20
N GLU A 257 -12.28 11.31 -4.05
CA GLU A 257 -12.52 12.73 -3.81
C GLU A 257 -14.03 13.04 -3.68
N GLY A 258 -14.42 13.70 -2.58
CA GLY A 258 -15.80 14.04 -2.28
C GLY A 258 -16.72 12.86 -1.97
N LYS A 259 -16.18 11.65 -1.73
CA LYS A 259 -16.97 10.44 -1.52
C LYS A 259 -16.85 9.91 -0.09
N THR A 260 -17.85 9.15 0.31
CA THR A 260 -17.84 8.23 1.44
C THR A 260 -17.53 6.81 0.94
N CYS A 261 -17.22 5.86 1.83
CA CYS A 261 -17.07 4.46 1.45
C CYS A 261 -18.31 3.93 0.72
N ARG A 262 -19.50 4.31 1.17
CA ARG A 262 -20.78 3.91 0.53
C ARG A 262 -20.91 4.43 -0.89
N THR A 263 -20.64 5.72 -1.14
CA THR A 263 -20.76 6.29 -2.49
C THR A 263 -19.65 5.83 -3.41
N TYR A 264 -18.43 5.60 -2.89
CA TYR A 264 -17.34 4.99 -3.64
C TYR A 264 -17.68 3.57 -4.10
N ALA A 265 -18.24 2.75 -3.19
CA ALA A 265 -18.70 1.41 -3.50
C ALA A 265 -19.86 1.39 -4.50
N ALA A 266 -20.84 2.30 -4.36
CA ALA A 266 -21.96 2.41 -5.31
C ALA A 266 -21.49 2.75 -6.73
N ASP A 267 -20.54 3.67 -6.88
CA ASP A 267 -19.91 4.00 -8.16
C ASP A 267 -19.12 2.81 -8.75
N ALA A 268 -18.42 2.06 -7.90
CA ALA A 268 -17.69 0.89 -8.31
C ALA A 268 -18.64 -0.22 -8.82
N LEU A 269 -19.73 -0.46 -8.12
CA LEU A 269 -20.75 -1.43 -8.54
C LEU A 269 -21.33 -1.06 -9.91
N LYS A 270 -21.69 0.21 -10.10
CA LYS A 270 -22.20 0.68 -11.39
C LYS A 270 -21.21 0.42 -12.54
N ARG A 271 -19.92 0.69 -12.33
CA ARG A 271 -18.87 0.41 -13.34
C ARG A 271 -18.69 -1.08 -13.60
N LEU A 272 -18.73 -1.91 -12.55
CA LEU A 272 -18.67 -3.37 -12.71
C LEU A 272 -19.86 -3.89 -13.53
N GLU A 273 -21.09 -3.43 -13.27
CA GLU A 273 -22.28 -3.86 -14.02
C GLU A 273 -22.20 -3.42 -15.49
N GLN A 274 -21.66 -2.23 -15.77
CA GLN A 274 -21.41 -1.77 -17.14
C GLN A 274 -20.40 -2.69 -17.84
N ARG A 275 -19.31 -3.07 -17.17
CA ARG A 275 -18.32 -4.00 -17.72
C ARG A 275 -18.94 -5.38 -17.99
N VAL A 276 -19.72 -5.92 -17.06
CA VAL A 276 -20.42 -7.20 -17.21
C VAL A 276 -21.39 -7.18 -18.41
N ALA A 277 -22.07 -6.05 -18.63
CA ALA A 277 -22.97 -5.89 -19.77
C ALA A 277 -22.21 -5.89 -21.11
N GLN A 278 -21.00 -5.35 -21.17
CA GLN A 278 -20.16 -5.34 -22.37
C GLN A 278 -19.54 -6.71 -22.70
N GLU A 279 -19.53 -7.64 -21.75
CA GLU A 279 -19.00 -8.99 -21.93
C GLU A 279 -20.04 -10.00 -22.41
N LYS A 280 -21.33 -9.63 -22.49
CA LYS A 280 -22.42 -10.44 -23.04
C LYS A 280 -22.41 -10.39 -24.55
#